data_76d0d34f9bba650417cb7d1254c8f70a
#
_entry.id   76d0d34f9bba650417cb7d1254c8f70a
#
_cell.length_a   1.000
_cell.length_b   1.000
_cell.length_c   1.000
_cell.angle_alpha   90.00
_cell.angle_beta   90.00
_cell.angle_gamma   90.00
#
_symmetry.space_group_name_H-M   'P 1'
#
loop_
_entity.id
_entity.type
_entity.pdbx_description
1 polymer ?
#
loop_
_entity_poly.entity_id
_entity_poly.type
_entity_poly.pdbx_seq_one_letter_code
_entity_poly.pdbx_strand_id
1 'polypeptide(L)'
;MWTIEEIQSDESLRRKEFPICRDQTFLAHAAVCPVPASVSKAIQTYASACELGDQEDQAGLLIAETRALASQFLGVGANEIALVGPTSLALSFIATGFSWQKNDEVLVYFDDYPSNVYPWMALSEWGVGVRFLNVPKPGLIRPQDILGQIDENT
;
A
#
# COMPACT_ATOMS: atom_id res chain seq x y z
N MET A 1 22.84 -0.03 -10.07
CA MET A 1 21.88 0.39 -9.03
C MET A 1 22.66 0.42 -7.73
N TRP A 2 22.54 1.46 -6.93
CA TRP A 2 23.24 1.56 -5.63
C TRP A 2 22.52 0.74 -4.57
N THR A 3 23.27 0.23 -3.61
CA THR A 3 22.69 -0.44 -2.44
C THR A 3 22.14 0.59 -1.44
N ILE A 4 21.35 0.12 -0.49
CA ILE A 4 20.83 0.96 0.60
C ILE A 4 21.99 1.48 1.45
N GLU A 5 22.99 0.65 1.73
CA GLU A 5 24.16 0.99 2.52
C GLU A 5 25.01 2.09 1.83
N GLU A 6 25.19 2.01 0.53
CA GLU A 6 25.89 3.05 -0.23
C GLU A 6 25.15 4.38 -0.16
N ILE A 7 23.83 4.38 -0.35
CA ILE A 7 22.99 5.59 -0.26
C ILE A 7 22.98 6.17 1.16
N GLN A 8 22.98 5.32 2.18
CA GLN A 8 22.99 5.76 3.58
C GLN A 8 24.33 6.35 4.01
N SER A 9 25.44 5.81 3.48
CA SER A 9 26.79 6.23 3.85
C SER A 9 27.33 7.41 3.05
N ASP A 10 26.80 7.68 1.84
CA ASP A 10 27.24 8.75 0.93
C ASP A 10 26.14 9.79 0.68
N GLU A 11 26.31 10.97 1.26
CA GLU A 11 25.40 12.11 1.10
C GLU A 11 25.25 12.56 -0.35
N SER A 12 26.29 12.45 -1.17
CA SER A 12 26.25 12.88 -2.57
C SER A 12 25.42 11.91 -3.40
N LEU A 13 25.52 10.62 -3.15
CA LEU A 13 24.67 9.58 -3.75
C LEU A 13 23.22 9.75 -3.31
N ARG A 14 22.98 9.99 -2.02
CA ARG A 14 21.64 10.22 -1.49
C ARG A 14 20.97 11.41 -2.17
N ARG A 15 21.65 12.55 -2.30
CA ARG A 15 21.13 13.75 -3.00
C ARG A 15 20.94 13.55 -4.50
N LYS A 16 21.70 12.64 -5.10
CA LYS A 16 21.53 12.28 -6.50
C LYS A 16 20.32 11.39 -6.71
N GLU A 17 20.15 10.37 -5.86
CA GLU A 17 19.02 9.45 -5.94
C GLU A 17 17.71 10.06 -5.44
N PHE A 18 17.78 10.89 -4.39
CA PHE A 18 16.64 11.61 -3.83
C PHE A 18 16.84 13.11 -3.94
N PRO A 19 16.55 13.74 -5.09
CA PRO A 19 16.78 15.16 -5.32
C PRO A 19 16.12 16.09 -4.29
N ILE A 20 15.00 15.67 -3.70
CA ILE A 20 14.31 16.38 -2.62
C ILE A 20 15.23 16.70 -1.43
N CYS A 21 16.21 15.83 -1.16
CA CYS A 21 17.16 16.01 -0.05
C CYS A 21 18.19 17.13 -0.28
N ARG A 22 18.20 17.77 -1.46
CA ARG A 22 19.11 18.89 -1.74
C ARG A 22 18.72 20.16 -0.98
N ASP A 23 17.40 20.39 -0.89
CA ASP A 23 16.85 21.66 -0.47
C ASP A 23 16.02 21.55 0.82
N GLN A 24 15.63 20.33 1.21
CA GLN A 24 14.78 20.13 2.40
C GLN A 24 14.92 18.74 3.02
N THR A 25 14.56 18.64 4.28
CA THR A 25 14.37 17.38 4.99
C THR A 25 12.91 16.95 4.82
N PHE A 26 12.67 15.94 3.98
CA PHE A 26 11.33 15.42 3.74
C PHE A 26 11.03 14.23 4.64
N LEU A 27 10.01 14.34 5.51
CA LEU A 27 9.63 13.31 6.48
C LEU A 27 8.22 12.75 6.26
N ALA A 28 7.44 13.29 5.32
CA ALA A 28 6.04 12.92 5.10
C ALA A 28 5.88 11.67 4.20
N HIS A 29 6.60 10.58 4.52
CA HIS A 29 6.59 9.35 3.71
C HIS A 29 5.33 8.49 3.86
N ALA A 30 4.46 8.78 4.81
CA ALA A 30 3.20 8.06 5.02
C ALA A 30 2.12 8.40 3.97
N ALA A 31 2.29 9.47 3.22
CA ALA A 31 1.39 9.90 2.15
C ALA A 31 2.05 9.77 0.77
N VAL A 32 1.77 10.69 -0.13
CA VAL A 32 2.44 10.76 -1.44
C VAL A 32 3.83 11.32 -1.24
N CYS A 33 4.85 10.53 -1.52
CA CYS A 33 6.25 10.93 -1.39
C CYS A 33 6.91 11.14 -2.76
N PRO A 34 7.98 11.97 -2.82
CA PRO A 34 8.80 12.09 -4.02
C PRO A 34 9.39 10.75 -4.43
N VAL A 35 9.41 10.47 -5.73
CA VAL A 35 10.03 9.25 -6.25
C VAL A 35 11.54 9.42 -6.38
N PRO A 36 12.33 8.33 -6.23
CA PRO A 36 13.76 8.33 -6.54
C PRO A 36 14.05 8.70 -7.99
N ALA A 37 15.24 9.25 -8.26
CA ALA A 37 15.66 9.62 -9.61
C ALA A 37 15.70 8.41 -10.56
N SER A 38 16.11 7.25 -10.08
CA SER A 38 16.07 5.98 -10.82
C SER A 38 14.66 5.59 -11.24
N VAL A 39 13.67 5.75 -10.36
CA VAL A 39 12.26 5.49 -10.66
C VAL A 39 11.72 6.49 -11.68
N SER A 40 12.00 7.78 -11.51
CA SER A 40 11.61 8.81 -12.47
C SER A 40 12.17 8.52 -13.88
N LYS A 41 13.44 8.11 -13.95
CA LYS A 41 14.08 7.74 -15.21
C LYS A 41 13.44 6.50 -15.84
N ALA A 42 13.10 5.49 -15.05
CA ALA A 42 12.44 4.28 -15.57
C ALA A 42 11.07 4.61 -16.17
N ILE A 43 10.27 5.47 -15.49
CA ILE A 43 8.98 5.94 -15.99
C ILE A 43 9.14 6.68 -17.34
N GLN A 44 10.10 7.59 -17.44
CA GLN A 44 10.38 8.34 -18.67
C GLN A 44 10.80 7.41 -19.81
N THR A 45 11.68 6.44 -19.52
CA THR A 45 12.14 5.46 -20.52
C THR A 45 10.99 4.62 -21.04
N TYR A 46 10.12 4.14 -20.14
CA TYR A 46 8.93 3.36 -20.53
C TYR A 46 7.96 4.21 -21.36
N ALA A 47 7.68 5.43 -20.93
CA ALA A 47 6.79 6.35 -21.65
C ALA A 47 7.32 6.64 -23.09
N SER A 48 8.63 6.89 -23.24
CA SER A 48 9.24 7.09 -24.58
C SER A 48 9.20 5.83 -25.44
N ALA A 49 9.30 4.65 -24.86
CA ALA A 49 9.15 3.39 -25.61
C ALA A 49 7.72 3.21 -26.15
N CYS A 50 6.72 3.65 -25.38
CA CYS A 50 5.32 3.61 -25.81
C CYS A 50 5.02 4.51 -27.03
N GLU A 51 5.84 5.51 -27.30
CA GLU A 51 5.71 6.33 -28.53
C GLU A 51 6.12 5.57 -29.79
N LEU A 52 6.93 4.52 -29.65
CA LEU A 52 7.58 3.80 -30.77
C LEU A 52 6.89 2.47 -31.09
N GLY A 53 6.04 1.97 -30.23
CA GLY A 53 5.38 0.69 -30.46
C GLY A 53 4.59 0.16 -29.27
N ASP A 54 4.04 -1.01 -29.47
CA ASP A 54 3.32 -1.78 -28.47
C ASP A 54 4.24 -2.32 -27.39
N GLN A 55 3.79 -2.28 -26.15
CA GLN A 55 4.55 -2.69 -24.96
C GLN A 55 3.97 -3.94 -24.28
N GLU A 56 3.03 -4.66 -24.88
CA GLU A 56 2.35 -5.79 -24.24
C GLU A 56 3.34 -6.85 -23.72
N ASP A 57 4.28 -7.28 -24.55
CA ASP A 57 5.29 -8.28 -24.17
C ASP A 57 6.21 -7.77 -23.05
N GLN A 58 6.64 -6.52 -23.15
CA GLN A 58 7.50 -5.91 -22.14
C GLN A 58 6.77 -5.70 -20.82
N ALA A 59 5.51 -5.27 -20.86
CA ALA A 59 4.70 -5.08 -19.66
C ALA A 59 4.51 -6.38 -18.89
N GLY A 60 4.26 -7.50 -19.59
CA GLY A 60 4.15 -8.82 -18.96
C GLY A 60 5.43 -9.23 -18.21
N LEU A 61 6.58 -9.00 -18.81
CA LEU A 61 7.89 -9.28 -18.18
C LEU A 61 8.13 -8.40 -16.94
N LEU A 62 7.89 -7.10 -17.04
CA LEU A 62 8.06 -6.16 -15.93
C LEU A 62 7.14 -6.49 -14.75
N ILE A 63 5.91 -6.90 -15.01
CA ILE A 63 4.96 -7.36 -13.98
C ILE A 63 5.50 -8.62 -13.28
N ALA A 64 5.99 -9.59 -14.03
CA ALA A 64 6.55 -10.83 -13.48
C ALA A 64 7.80 -10.56 -12.62
N GLU A 65 8.71 -9.74 -13.10
CA GLU A 65 9.92 -9.31 -12.36
C GLU A 65 9.56 -8.55 -11.08
N THR A 66 8.63 -7.61 -11.17
CA THR A 66 8.16 -6.84 -9.99
C THR A 66 7.57 -7.76 -8.93
N ARG A 67 6.76 -8.75 -9.35
CA ARG A 67 6.19 -9.74 -8.44
C ARG A 67 7.27 -10.60 -7.78
N ALA A 68 8.27 -11.02 -8.54
CA ALA A 68 9.40 -11.79 -8.02
C ALA A 68 10.23 -10.99 -7.01
N LEU A 69 10.52 -9.72 -7.29
CA LEU A 69 11.22 -8.83 -6.35
C LEU A 69 10.41 -8.57 -5.08
N ALA A 70 9.11 -8.33 -5.21
CA ALA A 70 8.23 -8.15 -4.05
C ALA A 70 8.18 -9.41 -3.19
N SER A 71 8.14 -10.60 -3.79
CA SER A 71 8.14 -11.88 -3.06
C SER A 71 9.44 -12.08 -2.28
N GLN A 72 10.58 -11.77 -2.86
CA GLN A 72 11.88 -11.81 -2.17
C GLN A 72 11.93 -10.83 -0.99
N PHE A 73 11.46 -9.60 -1.21
CA PHE A 73 11.45 -8.56 -0.17
C PHE A 73 10.54 -8.93 1.02
N LEU A 74 9.38 -9.52 0.73
CA LEU A 74 8.40 -9.90 1.76
C LEU A 74 8.63 -11.31 2.35
N GLY A 75 9.50 -12.12 1.75
CA GLY A 75 9.77 -13.48 2.21
C GLY A 75 8.62 -14.47 1.95
N VAL A 76 7.85 -14.27 0.86
CA VAL A 76 6.68 -15.08 0.48
C VAL A 76 6.83 -15.61 -0.95
N GLY A 77 5.95 -16.50 -1.39
CA GLY A 77 5.92 -16.98 -2.78
C GLY A 77 5.43 -15.92 -3.76
N ALA A 78 5.96 -15.89 -4.99
CA ALA A 78 5.51 -14.94 -6.02
C ALA A 78 4.03 -15.13 -6.41
N ASN A 79 3.48 -16.32 -6.22
CA ASN A 79 2.06 -16.62 -6.40
C ASN A 79 1.14 -16.06 -5.30
N GLU A 80 1.73 -15.60 -4.18
CA GLU A 80 1.01 -14.94 -3.09
C GLU A 80 1.00 -13.40 -3.24
N ILE A 81 1.65 -12.88 -4.31
CA ILE A 81 1.72 -11.44 -4.58
C ILE A 81 0.73 -11.06 -5.68
N ALA A 82 -0.19 -10.18 -5.35
CA ALA A 82 -1.05 -9.48 -6.30
C ALA A 82 -0.60 -8.01 -6.43
N LEU A 83 -0.34 -7.57 -7.66
CA LEU A 83 -0.11 -6.16 -7.96
C LEU A 83 -1.46 -5.53 -8.29
N VAL A 84 -1.87 -4.59 -7.47
CA VAL A 84 -3.18 -3.92 -7.59
C VAL A 84 -3.01 -2.40 -7.66
N GLY A 85 -4.06 -1.69 -8.02
CA GLY A 85 -4.09 -0.24 -8.07
C GLY A 85 -4.09 0.40 -6.67
N PRO A 86 -4.86 1.48 -6.46
CA PRO A 86 -4.90 2.18 -5.18
C PRO A 86 -5.28 1.26 -4.01
N THR A 87 -4.81 1.60 -2.80
CA THR A 87 -5.10 0.86 -1.57
C THR A 87 -6.60 0.61 -1.36
N SER A 88 -7.45 1.60 -1.67
CA SER A 88 -8.91 1.45 -1.58
C SER A 88 -9.45 0.33 -2.48
N LEU A 89 -8.89 0.16 -3.68
CA LEU A 89 -9.27 -0.91 -4.60
C LEU A 89 -8.85 -2.28 -4.04
N ALA A 90 -7.62 -2.39 -3.53
CA ALA A 90 -7.13 -3.61 -2.90
C ALA A 90 -8.01 -4.04 -1.73
N LEU A 91 -8.34 -3.10 -0.83
CA LEU A 91 -9.22 -3.36 0.31
C LEU A 91 -10.65 -3.67 -0.12
N SER A 92 -11.15 -3.03 -1.19
CA SER A 92 -12.46 -3.38 -1.77
C SER A 92 -12.49 -4.80 -2.31
N PHE A 93 -11.43 -5.29 -2.96
CA PHE A 93 -11.35 -6.69 -3.39
C PHE A 93 -11.40 -7.67 -2.22
N ILE A 94 -10.71 -7.36 -1.11
CA ILE A 94 -10.77 -8.17 0.11
C ILE A 94 -12.20 -8.13 0.68
N ALA A 95 -12.76 -6.93 0.85
CA ALA A 95 -14.10 -6.74 1.40
C ALA A 95 -15.16 -7.49 0.60
N THR A 96 -15.13 -7.42 -0.73
CA THR A 96 -16.12 -8.08 -1.60
C THR A 96 -15.83 -9.55 -1.86
N GLY A 97 -14.60 -10.01 -1.67
CA GLY A 97 -14.18 -11.39 -1.88
C GLY A 97 -14.36 -12.31 -0.66
N PHE A 98 -14.66 -11.75 0.51
CA PHE A 98 -14.87 -12.51 1.72
C PHE A 98 -16.31 -13.06 1.79
N SER A 99 -16.48 -14.24 2.38
CA SER A 99 -17.80 -14.88 2.51
C SER A 99 -18.50 -14.39 3.79
N TRP A 100 -19.13 -13.23 3.68
CA TRP A 100 -19.87 -12.61 4.80
C TRP A 100 -21.14 -13.34 5.12
N GLN A 101 -21.48 -13.35 6.42
CA GLN A 101 -22.77 -13.80 6.92
C GLN A 101 -23.56 -12.58 7.43
N LYS A 102 -24.88 -12.75 7.48
CA LYS A 102 -25.75 -11.70 8.02
C LYS A 102 -25.41 -11.48 9.49
N ASN A 103 -25.27 -10.23 9.88
CA ASN A 103 -24.86 -9.73 11.19
C ASN A 103 -23.35 -9.87 11.51
N ASP A 104 -22.51 -10.30 10.56
CA ASP A 104 -21.07 -10.09 10.72
C ASP A 104 -20.77 -8.62 10.89
N GLU A 105 -19.72 -8.31 11.63
CA GLU A 105 -19.26 -6.95 11.87
C GLU A 105 -17.77 -6.78 11.57
N VAL A 106 -17.43 -5.65 10.97
CA VAL A 106 -16.04 -5.22 10.81
C VAL A 106 -15.74 -4.12 11.83
N LEU A 107 -14.74 -4.34 12.65
CA LEU A 107 -14.27 -3.34 13.61
C LEU A 107 -13.21 -2.47 12.93
N VAL A 108 -13.47 -1.18 12.77
CA VAL A 108 -12.59 -0.22 12.10
C VAL A 108 -12.24 0.95 13.02
N TYR A 109 -11.08 1.56 12.79
CA TYR A 109 -10.72 2.79 13.48
C TYR A 109 -11.25 4.00 12.70
N PHE A 110 -12.08 4.85 13.34
CA PHE A 110 -12.78 5.93 12.63
C PHE A 110 -11.85 7.04 12.11
N ASP A 111 -10.69 7.25 12.76
CA ASP A 111 -9.69 8.26 12.42
C ASP A 111 -8.58 7.68 11.52
N ASP A 112 -8.86 6.55 10.87
CA ASP A 112 -7.97 5.95 9.89
C ASP A 112 -8.13 6.63 8.52
N TYR A 113 -7.18 6.36 7.63
CA TYR A 113 -7.24 6.89 6.27
C TYR A 113 -8.51 6.38 5.55
N PRO A 114 -9.21 7.23 4.79
CA PRO A 114 -10.50 6.88 4.17
C PRO A 114 -10.50 5.58 3.36
N SER A 115 -9.40 5.26 2.67
CA SER A 115 -9.28 4.00 1.92
C SER A 115 -9.34 2.75 2.81
N ASN A 116 -9.07 2.88 4.12
CA ASN A 116 -9.17 1.78 5.08
C ASN A 116 -10.52 1.76 5.84
N VAL A 117 -11.43 2.66 5.53
CA VAL A 117 -12.75 2.74 6.18
C VAL A 117 -13.88 2.48 5.19
N TYR A 118 -13.91 3.20 4.08
CA TYR A 118 -15.03 3.15 3.13
C TYR A 118 -15.29 1.79 2.49
N PRO A 119 -14.31 0.95 2.13
CA PRO A 119 -14.59 -0.37 1.57
C PRO A 119 -15.42 -1.24 2.51
N TRP A 120 -15.19 -1.12 3.82
CA TRP A 120 -15.95 -1.86 4.83
C TRP A 120 -17.34 -1.30 5.02
N MET A 121 -17.50 0.03 5.00
CA MET A 121 -18.82 0.67 5.10
C MET A 121 -19.77 0.27 3.97
N ALA A 122 -19.24 -0.01 2.78
CA ALA A 122 -20.02 -0.47 1.63
C ALA A 122 -20.70 -1.84 1.88
N LEU A 123 -20.17 -2.66 2.79
CA LEU A 123 -20.73 -3.98 3.11
C LEU A 123 -22.08 -3.91 3.82
N SER A 124 -22.51 -2.74 4.28
CA SER A 124 -23.82 -2.52 4.88
C SER A 124 -24.98 -2.95 3.97
N GLU A 125 -24.82 -2.87 2.65
CA GLU A 125 -25.80 -3.34 1.66
C GLU A 125 -25.99 -4.88 1.71
N TRP A 126 -25.00 -5.60 2.25
CA TRP A 126 -25.04 -7.07 2.41
C TRP A 126 -25.44 -7.49 3.82
N GLY A 127 -25.80 -6.53 4.68
CA GLY A 127 -26.20 -6.78 6.07
C GLY A 127 -25.02 -7.02 7.02
N VAL A 128 -23.82 -6.63 6.61
CA VAL A 128 -22.61 -6.61 7.45
C VAL A 128 -22.50 -5.26 8.14
N GLY A 129 -22.33 -5.28 9.47
CA GLY A 129 -22.16 -4.09 10.28
C GLY A 129 -20.75 -3.49 10.21
N VAL A 130 -20.65 -2.17 10.39
CA VAL A 130 -19.37 -1.53 10.68
C VAL A 130 -19.44 -0.92 12.06
N ARG A 131 -18.57 -1.38 12.94
CA ARG A 131 -18.43 -0.85 14.29
C ARG A 131 -17.11 -0.09 14.42
N PHE A 132 -17.19 1.12 14.95
CA PHE A 132 -16.01 1.92 15.17
C PHE A 132 -15.34 1.57 16.50
N LEU A 133 -14.03 1.34 16.45
CA LEU A 133 -13.19 1.08 17.60
C LEU A 133 -13.25 2.28 18.56
N ASN A 134 -13.74 2.03 19.77
CA ASN A 134 -13.72 3.01 20.83
C ASN A 134 -12.35 3.01 21.52
N VAL A 135 -11.66 4.14 21.47
CA VAL A 135 -10.34 4.31 22.08
C VAL A 135 -10.36 5.47 23.10
N PRO A 136 -9.60 5.36 24.20
CA PRO A 136 -9.56 6.40 25.23
C PRO A 136 -9.06 7.75 24.73
N LYS A 137 -8.20 7.72 23.71
CA LYS A 137 -7.61 8.90 23.08
C LYS A 137 -7.34 8.61 21.61
N PRO A 138 -7.76 9.49 20.66
CA PRO A 138 -7.42 9.37 19.25
C PRO A 138 -5.92 9.21 19.03
N GLY A 139 -5.54 8.28 18.14
CA GLY A 139 -4.15 7.95 17.84
C GLY A 139 -3.46 7.05 18.87
N LEU A 140 -4.11 6.70 19.98
CA LEU A 140 -3.58 5.78 20.99
C LEU A 140 -4.44 4.50 21.01
N ILE A 141 -4.02 3.49 20.26
CA ILE A 141 -4.67 2.19 20.19
C ILE A 141 -3.79 1.17 20.91
N ARG A 142 -4.32 0.55 21.95
CA ARG A 142 -3.65 -0.52 22.69
C ARG A 142 -4.28 -1.87 22.35
N PRO A 143 -3.56 -2.99 22.41
CA PRO A 143 -4.13 -4.31 22.16
C PRO A 143 -5.40 -4.60 22.99
N GLN A 144 -5.43 -4.17 24.26
CA GLN A 144 -6.58 -4.33 25.14
C GLN A 144 -7.82 -3.58 24.65
N ASP A 145 -7.63 -2.41 24.01
CA ASP A 145 -8.72 -1.61 23.47
C ASP A 145 -9.41 -2.34 22.30
N ILE A 146 -8.65 -3.11 21.54
CA ILE A 146 -9.17 -3.94 20.44
C ILE A 146 -9.82 -5.20 20.99
N LEU A 147 -9.08 -5.98 21.79
CA LEU A 147 -9.52 -7.29 22.30
C LEU A 147 -10.82 -7.19 23.11
N GLY A 148 -10.99 -6.12 23.87
CA GLY A 148 -12.22 -5.87 24.64
C GLY A 148 -13.46 -5.54 23.81
N GLN A 149 -13.30 -5.34 22.51
CA GLN A 149 -14.39 -4.99 21.59
C GLN A 149 -14.63 -6.06 20.50
N ILE A 150 -13.87 -7.14 20.53
CA ILE A 150 -14.09 -8.32 19.67
C ILE A 150 -15.12 -9.22 20.32
N ASP A 151 -16.09 -9.66 19.55
CA ASP A 151 -17.11 -10.64 19.92
C ASP A 151 -17.31 -11.70 18.82
N GLU A 152 -18.32 -12.53 18.96
CA GLU A 152 -18.62 -13.64 18.05
C GLU A 152 -19.01 -13.21 16.63
N ASN A 153 -19.44 -11.96 16.44
CA ASN A 153 -19.81 -11.41 15.13
C ASN A 153 -18.67 -10.64 14.46
N THR A 154 -17.57 -10.41 15.17
CA THR A 154 -16.44 -9.60 14.68
C THR A 154 -15.55 -10.40 13.74
#